data_16221ff4966837f9ada0dc570d9989f8
#
_entry.id   16221ff4966837f9ada0dc570d9989f8
#
_cell.length_a   1.000
_cell.length_b   1.000
_cell.length_c   1.000
_cell.angle_alpha   90.00
_cell.angle_beta   90.00
_cell.angle_gamma   90.00
#
_symmetry.space_group_name_H-M   'P 1'
#
loop_
_entity.id
_entity.type
_entity.pdbx_description
1 polymer ?
#
loop_
_entity_poly.entity_id
_entity_poly.type
_entity_poly.pdbx_seq_one_letter_code
_entity_poly.pdbx_strand_id
1 'polypeptide(L)'
;VIKMMLNCKPGRSHEFQTSLCSNLSDHVQLRSTDTLKTQAFAATLFGSGFMFIDAINPDGTANPSGYSRIREIYDKTRIYEPHLGGTSVEDIAVYFSGSSKMDFAENGTSISEAPMWINDYPHSVAVRGVCRILQQEHLPFGVITKWQLSDLDRYKVLVLPNVLRTDREEVEAFRDYVRRGGKIYASRYTSLTETSGLRHNDFMLADVFGCSFLGDDLGRVNYLNPIEPELADAIAPQLIVSHFALGGEKEASSVSHTRMLRLADNGSGRSLATLSLPYASPESGTVYDQSWASIHSSPPWEHTGTPAIVENRFGDGCCIYSAADIECVDSSASKCLFKAILHRLMDTPPTYAAQAHPSVWMNVMHQPERRRFVIGFLNFQEQLPAVPVRGIRFTLRPPAGSGFERLSVLPNDEDLAFTVDDGGAIQAEVPELGEFCMIAAEYSAERQNRFGTA
;
A
#
# COMPACT_ATOMS: atom_id res chain seq x y z
N VAL A 1 -7.07 5.31 3.34
CA VAL A 1 -8.00 6.46 3.22
C VAL A 1 -7.24 7.77 3.37
N ILE A 2 -6.56 8.06 4.52
CA ILE A 2 -5.91 9.36 4.76
C ILE A 2 -4.89 9.68 3.66
N LYS A 3 -3.99 8.75 3.30
CA LYS A 3 -3.01 8.96 2.21
C LYS A 3 -3.64 9.28 0.85
N MET A 4 -4.80 8.72 0.56
CA MET A 4 -5.56 9.08 -0.64
C MET A 4 -6.10 10.52 -0.54
N MET A 5 -6.66 10.89 0.62
CA MET A 5 -7.22 12.24 0.83
C MET A 5 -6.14 13.32 0.74
N LEU A 6 -4.92 13.05 1.23
CA LEU A 6 -3.76 13.94 1.09
C LEU A 6 -3.49 14.32 -0.37
N ASN A 7 -3.62 13.35 -1.28
CA ASN A 7 -3.34 13.53 -2.71
C ASN A 7 -4.54 14.01 -3.51
N CYS A 8 -5.79 13.74 -3.07
CA CYS A 8 -6.98 14.19 -3.80
C CYS A 8 -7.06 15.72 -3.95
N LYS A 9 -6.55 16.46 -2.99
CA LYS A 9 -6.53 17.94 -3.05
C LYS A 9 -5.33 18.49 -2.28
N PRO A 10 -4.14 18.48 -2.89
CA PRO A 10 -2.93 18.97 -2.24
C PRO A 10 -3.08 20.40 -1.72
N GLY A 11 -2.50 20.68 -0.55
CA GLY A 11 -2.57 21.99 0.09
C GLY A 11 -3.91 22.36 0.74
N ARG A 12 -4.87 21.42 0.77
CA ARG A 12 -6.12 21.58 1.53
C ARG A 12 -6.11 20.72 2.79
N SER A 13 -6.76 21.23 3.81
CA SER A 13 -7.01 20.46 5.03
C SER A 13 -7.97 19.31 4.74
N HIS A 14 -7.72 18.18 5.34
CA HIS A 14 -8.59 17.00 5.34
C HIS A 14 -8.70 16.52 6.77
N GLU A 15 -9.75 15.76 7.05
CA GLU A 15 -10.14 15.37 8.38
C GLU A 15 -10.52 13.89 8.41
N PHE A 16 -10.02 13.21 9.42
CA PHE A 16 -10.44 11.87 9.75
C PHE A 16 -11.49 11.92 10.87
N GLN A 17 -12.61 11.26 10.66
CA GLN A 17 -13.69 11.19 11.62
C GLN A 17 -13.84 9.80 12.21
N THR A 18 -14.08 9.70 13.51
CA THR A 18 -14.35 8.44 14.18
C THR A 18 -15.42 8.63 15.26
N SER A 19 -16.24 7.60 15.47
CA SER A 19 -17.21 7.60 16.56
C SER A 19 -16.55 7.37 17.91
N LEU A 20 -16.99 8.10 18.93
CA LEU A 20 -16.67 7.83 20.33
C LEU A 20 -17.20 6.46 20.79
N CYS A 21 -18.29 6.01 20.18
CA CYS A 21 -18.99 4.79 20.56
C CYS A 21 -18.70 3.64 19.62
N SER A 22 -18.82 2.42 20.14
CA SER A 22 -18.63 1.19 19.37
C SER A 22 -19.72 0.98 18.33
N ASN A 23 -20.93 1.44 18.63
CA ASN A 23 -22.10 1.35 17.77
C ASN A 23 -22.66 2.74 17.47
N LEU A 24 -22.80 3.05 16.18
CA LEU A 24 -23.38 4.33 15.73
C LEU A 24 -24.90 4.42 15.94
N SER A 25 -25.58 3.30 16.22
CA SER A 25 -27.03 3.30 16.38
C SER A 25 -27.47 3.68 17.80
N ASP A 26 -26.67 3.44 18.82
CA ASP A 26 -27.03 3.70 20.21
C ASP A 26 -26.20 4.78 20.93
N HIS A 27 -24.98 5.04 20.46
CA HIS A 27 -24.05 6.01 21.05
C HIS A 27 -23.85 5.89 22.59
N VAL A 28 -24.02 4.67 23.14
CA VAL A 28 -23.95 4.44 24.59
C VAL A 28 -22.62 3.86 25.02
N GLN A 29 -22.13 2.83 24.28
CA GLN A 29 -20.92 2.13 24.65
C GLN A 29 -19.68 2.84 24.08
N LEU A 30 -18.99 3.59 24.95
CA LEU A 30 -17.76 4.28 24.56
C LEU A 30 -16.63 3.30 24.23
N ARG A 31 -15.92 3.57 23.14
CA ARG A 31 -14.64 2.90 22.82
C ARG A 31 -13.60 3.20 23.88
N SER A 32 -12.58 2.33 24.02
CA SER A 32 -11.49 2.58 24.95
C SER A 32 -10.72 3.85 24.59
N THR A 33 -10.16 4.51 25.60
CA THR A 33 -9.30 5.69 25.39
C THR A 33 -8.11 5.34 24.48
N ASP A 34 -7.53 4.13 24.65
CA ASP A 34 -6.38 3.71 23.84
C ASP A 34 -6.75 3.54 22.36
N THR A 35 -7.93 2.97 22.05
CA THR A 35 -8.41 2.88 20.66
C THR A 35 -8.56 4.25 20.02
N LEU A 36 -9.25 5.17 20.70
CA LEU A 36 -9.49 6.51 20.19
C LEU A 36 -8.20 7.33 20.05
N LYS A 37 -7.30 7.19 21.02
CA LYS A 37 -5.98 7.83 21.03
C LYS A 37 -5.11 7.35 19.88
N THR A 38 -5.05 6.04 19.65
CA THR A 38 -4.31 5.45 18.51
C THR A 38 -4.83 5.99 17.18
N GLN A 39 -6.14 6.14 17.03
CA GLN A 39 -6.75 6.71 15.82
C GLN A 39 -6.42 8.20 15.66
N ALA A 40 -6.42 8.97 16.76
CA ALA A 40 -6.01 10.37 16.73
C ALA A 40 -4.53 10.54 16.37
N PHE A 41 -3.65 9.72 16.92
CA PHE A 41 -2.23 9.71 16.53
C PHE A 41 -2.02 9.25 15.10
N ALA A 42 -2.83 8.31 14.58
CA ALA A 42 -2.78 7.95 13.17
C ALA A 42 -3.14 9.12 12.25
N ALA A 43 -4.14 9.93 12.61
CA ALA A 43 -4.45 11.17 11.89
C ALA A 43 -3.29 12.17 11.98
N THR A 44 -2.74 12.39 13.16
CA THR A 44 -1.58 13.27 13.41
C THR A 44 -0.36 12.84 12.61
N LEU A 45 -0.06 11.54 12.56
CA LEU A 45 1.04 10.96 11.78
C LEU A 45 1.02 11.37 10.30
N PHE A 46 -0.15 11.42 9.73
CA PHE A 46 -0.34 11.79 8.32
C PHE A 46 -0.69 13.26 8.12
N GLY A 47 -0.59 14.10 9.15
CA GLY A 47 -0.91 15.53 9.04
C GLY A 47 -2.38 15.82 8.78
N SER A 48 -3.29 14.90 9.15
CA SER A 48 -4.74 15.06 9.04
C SER A 48 -5.30 15.62 10.33
N GLY A 49 -6.30 16.50 10.23
CA GLY A 49 -7.19 16.79 11.34
C GLY A 49 -7.97 15.55 11.76
N PHE A 50 -8.48 15.53 12.98
CA PHE A 50 -9.37 14.47 13.43
C PHE A 50 -10.56 15.04 14.21
N MET A 51 -11.69 14.33 14.12
CA MET A 51 -12.92 14.68 14.81
C MET A 51 -13.54 13.44 15.43
N PHE A 52 -14.08 13.60 16.64
CA PHE A 52 -14.90 12.58 17.28
C PHE A 52 -16.38 12.86 17.04
N ILE A 53 -17.09 11.83 16.60
CA ILE A 53 -18.54 11.87 16.41
C ILE A 53 -19.19 11.33 17.69
N ASP A 54 -20.10 12.11 18.26
CA ASP A 54 -20.92 11.71 19.40
C ASP A 54 -22.37 12.12 19.17
N ALA A 55 -23.29 11.66 20.01
CA ALA A 55 -24.69 12.03 19.99
C ALA A 55 -25.07 12.83 21.24
N ILE A 56 -26.10 13.66 21.10
CA ILE A 56 -26.71 14.37 22.21
C ILE A 56 -27.76 13.45 22.86
N ASN A 57 -27.78 13.37 24.17
CA ASN A 57 -28.82 12.66 24.92
C ASN A 57 -30.22 13.23 24.62
N PRO A 58 -31.31 12.46 24.80
CA PRO A 58 -32.68 12.92 24.54
C PRO A 58 -33.10 14.15 25.35
N ASP A 59 -32.45 14.38 26.48
CA ASP A 59 -32.68 15.57 27.34
C ASP A 59 -31.84 16.79 26.95
N GLY A 60 -31.06 16.68 25.84
CA GLY A 60 -30.21 17.76 25.35
C GLY A 60 -28.83 17.82 26.01
N THR A 61 -28.49 16.89 26.88
CA THR A 61 -27.17 16.88 27.53
C THR A 61 -26.16 16.05 26.70
N ALA A 62 -24.87 16.27 26.92
CA ALA A 62 -23.78 15.46 26.37
C ALA A 62 -23.24 14.50 27.43
N ASN A 63 -22.64 13.40 27.00
CA ASN A 63 -22.05 12.42 27.92
C ASN A 63 -20.74 12.95 28.52
N PRO A 64 -20.68 13.25 29.84
CA PRO A 64 -19.49 13.84 30.46
C PRO A 64 -18.26 12.93 30.37
N SER A 65 -18.44 11.61 30.41
CA SER A 65 -17.35 10.63 30.30
C SER A 65 -16.74 10.63 28.90
N GLY A 66 -17.55 10.81 27.86
CA GLY A 66 -17.08 10.94 26.48
C GLY A 66 -16.18 12.17 26.33
N TYR A 67 -16.66 13.33 26.80
CA TYR A 67 -15.90 14.57 26.73
C TYR A 67 -14.63 14.58 27.57
N SER A 68 -14.60 13.87 28.71
CA SER A 68 -13.38 13.70 29.49
C SER A 68 -12.33 12.89 28.72
N ARG A 69 -12.73 11.84 27.96
CA ARG A 69 -11.82 11.09 27.08
C ARG A 69 -11.31 11.95 25.92
N ILE A 70 -12.18 12.69 25.28
CA ILE A 70 -11.80 13.64 24.21
C ILE A 70 -10.71 14.57 24.72
N ARG A 71 -10.93 15.20 25.87
CA ARG A 71 -9.96 16.11 26.49
C ARG A 71 -8.61 15.44 26.70
N GLU A 72 -8.59 14.23 27.30
CA GLU A 72 -7.35 13.49 27.53
C GLU A 72 -6.57 13.24 26.22
N ILE A 73 -7.27 12.88 25.15
CA ILE A 73 -6.67 12.62 23.85
C ILE A 73 -6.11 13.89 23.22
N TYR A 74 -6.88 14.99 23.23
CA TYR A 74 -6.41 16.27 22.71
C TYR A 74 -5.23 16.83 23.50
N ASP A 75 -5.19 16.67 24.81
CA ASP A 75 -4.05 17.09 25.62
C ASP A 75 -2.77 16.37 25.24
N LYS A 76 -2.85 15.14 24.74
CA LYS A 76 -1.68 14.35 24.24
C LYS A 76 -1.31 14.65 22.79
N THR A 77 -2.25 15.03 21.94
CA THR A 77 -1.99 15.24 20.52
C THR A 77 -1.67 16.68 20.17
N ARG A 78 -2.25 17.67 20.86
CA ARG A 78 -2.07 19.09 20.57
C ARG A 78 -0.63 19.60 20.72
N ILE A 79 0.18 18.91 21.50
CA ILE A 79 1.60 19.28 21.67
C ILE A 79 2.40 19.11 20.35
N TYR A 80 1.90 18.32 19.41
CA TYR A 80 2.50 18.10 18.09
C TYR A 80 1.98 19.08 17.03
N GLU A 81 0.87 19.79 17.26
CA GLU A 81 0.27 20.69 16.27
C GLU A 81 1.22 21.74 15.69
N PRO A 82 2.14 22.37 16.46
CA PRO A 82 3.09 23.34 15.91
C PRO A 82 4.08 22.75 14.90
N HIS A 83 4.19 21.43 14.85
CA HIS A 83 5.13 20.70 14.00
C HIS A 83 4.48 20.08 12.77
N LEU A 84 3.13 20.13 12.68
CA LEU A 84 2.39 19.57 11.55
C LEU A 84 2.55 20.41 10.28
N GLY A 85 2.08 19.86 9.16
CA GLY A 85 2.13 20.47 7.83
C GLY A 85 3.28 19.96 6.98
N GLY A 86 3.39 20.49 5.76
CA GLY A 86 4.34 20.00 4.75
C GLY A 86 3.70 19.05 3.75
N THR A 87 4.53 18.44 2.91
CA THR A 87 4.13 17.48 1.88
C THR A 87 4.61 16.08 2.26
N SER A 88 3.77 15.07 2.13
CA SER A 88 4.15 13.67 2.37
C SER A 88 5.27 13.25 1.41
N VAL A 89 6.28 12.58 1.92
CA VAL A 89 7.36 11.98 1.12
C VAL A 89 6.86 10.65 0.57
N GLU A 90 6.80 10.53 -0.75
CA GLU A 90 6.20 9.42 -1.45
C GLU A 90 7.05 9.01 -2.65
N ASP A 91 7.67 7.84 -2.61
CA ASP A 91 8.43 7.28 -3.74
C ASP A 91 7.53 6.39 -4.62
N ILE A 92 6.53 5.74 -4.01
CA ILE A 92 5.65 4.78 -4.64
C ILE A 92 4.24 5.35 -4.70
N ALA A 93 3.66 5.41 -5.90
CA ALA A 93 2.26 5.75 -6.09
C ALA A 93 1.40 4.49 -6.18
N VAL A 94 0.41 4.35 -5.33
CA VAL A 94 -0.63 3.32 -5.42
C VAL A 94 -1.85 3.93 -6.08
N TYR A 95 -2.19 3.46 -7.26
CA TYR A 95 -3.31 4.01 -8.02
C TYR A 95 -4.64 3.47 -7.55
N PHE A 96 -5.54 4.36 -7.15
CA PHE A 96 -6.92 4.06 -6.79
C PHE A 96 -7.87 4.54 -7.89
N SER A 97 -8.51 3.59 -8.58
CA SER A 97 -9.50 3.88 -9.61
C SER A 97 -10.91 3.91 -9.03
N GLY A 98 -11.56 5.08 -9.13
CA GLY A 98 -12.96 5.20 -8.73
C GLY A 98 -13.90 4.33 -9.58
N SER A 99 -13.55 4.09 -10.85
CA SER A 99 -14.32 3.25 -11.76
C SER A 99 -14.14 1.76 -11.48
N SER A 100 -12.93 1.34 -11.08
CA SER A 100 -12.64 -0.07 -10.77
C SER A 100 -13.13 -0.50 -9.39
N LYS A 101 -13.46 0.43 -8.50
CA LYS A 101 -14.02 0.09 -7.19
C LYS A 101 -15.47 -0.36 -7.23
N MET A 102 -16.15 -0.18 -8.37
CA MET A 102 -17.55 -0.56 -8.55
C MET A 102 -17.65 -1.78 -9.46
N ASP A 103 -18.57 -2.69 -9.18
CA ASP A 103 -18.87 -3.80 -10.06
C ASP A 103 -20.06 -3.44 -10.97
N PHE A 104 -19.88 -3.57 -12.30
CA PHE A 104 -20.96 -3.35 -13.25
C PHE A 104 -21.99 -4.49 -13.26
N ALA A 105 -21.65 -5.67 -12.74
CA ALA A 105 -22.63 -6.72 -12.52
C ALA A 105 -23.77 -6.29 -11.58
N GLU A 106 -23.49 -5.30 -10.72
CA GLU A 106 -24.46 -4.71 -9.81
C GLU A 106 -25.23 -3.53 -10.42
N ASN A 107 -24.94 -3.15 -11.66
CA ASN A 107 -25.64 -2.07 -12.33
C ASN A 107 -27.13 -2.39 -12.50
N GLY A 108 -27.97 -1.54 -11.94
CA GLY A 108 -29.42 -1.74 -11.89
C GLY A 108 -29.92 -2.50 -10.64
N THR A 109 -29.03 -2.97 -9.79
CA THR A 109 -29.39 -3.54 -8.48
C THR A 109 -29.96 -2.43 -7.57
N SER A 110 -30.99 -2.78 -6.80
CA SER A 110 -31.54 -1.87 -5.80
C SER A 110 -30.46 -1.43 -4.80
N ILE A 111 -30.45 -0.17 -4.43
CA ILE A 111 -29.51 0.36 -3.41
C ILE A 111 -29.60 -0.37 -2.06
N SER A 112 -30.77 -0.97 -1.78
CA SER A 112 -30.97 -1.81 -0.59
C SER A 112 -30.33 -3.19 -0.68
N GLU A 113 -30.00 -3.63 -1.90
CA GLU A 113 -29.37 -4.92 -2.19
C GLU A 113 -27.90 -4.77 -2.56
N ALA A 114 -27.48 -3.55 -2.88
CA ALA A 114 -26.08 -3.25 -3.16
C ALA A 114 -25.21 -3.44 -1.91
N PRO A 115 -24.02 -4.04 -2.03
CA PRO A 115 -23.11 -4.18 -0.90
C PRO A 115 -22.80 -2.81 -0.30
N MET A 116 -23.12 -2.62 0.97
CA MET A 116 -22.88 -1.36 1.67
C MET A 116 -21.38 -1.06 1.84
N TRP A 117 -20.52 -2.05 1.66
CA TRP A 117 -19.10 -1.96 1.99
C TRP A 117 -18.24 -2.08 0.75
N ILE A 118 -17.64 -0.97 0.33
CA ILE A 118 -16.63 -0.85 -0.74
C ILE A 118 -15.44 -1.82 -0.54
N ASN A 119 -15.40 -2.45 0.62
CA ASN A 119 -14.27 -3.27 1.07
C ASN A 119 -14.11 -4.59 0.32
N ASP A 120 -15.15 -5.07 -0.35
CA ASP A 120 -15.17 -6.40 -0.94
C ASP A 120 -14.93 -6.41 -2.47
N TYR A 121 -14.83 -5.24 -3.08
CA TYR A 121 -14.48 -5.15 -4.49
C TYR A 121 -13.00 -5.51 -4.72
N PRO A 122 -12.68 -6.34 -5.73
CA PRO A 122 -11.33 -6.84 -5.96
C PRO A 122 -10.26 -5.75 -6.04
N HIS A 123 -10.53 -4.65 -6.74
CA HIS A 123 -9.61 -3.51 -6.79
C HIS A 123 -9.37 -2.88 -5.40
N SER A 124 -10.43 -2.70 -4.60
CA SER A 124 -10.31 -2.14 -3.25
C SER A 124 -9.53 -3.04 -2.31
N VAL A 125 -9.68 -4.37 -2.45
CA VAL A 125 -8.90 -5.37 -1.71
C VAL A 125 -7.43 -5.28 -2.09
N ALA A 126 -7.13 -5.20 -3.40
CA ALA A 126 -5.76 -5.09 -3.91
C ALA A 126 -5.06 -3.80 -3.44
N VAL A 127 -5.72 -2.65 -3.54
CA VAL A 127 -5.20 -1.36 -3.02
C VAL A 127 -4.89 -1.46 -1.53
N ARG A 128 -5.78 -2.04 -0.73
CA ARG A 128 -5.54 -2.20 0.72
C ARG A 128 -4.40 -3.16 1.00
N GLY A 129 -4.30 -4.26 0.24
CA GLY A 129 -3.21 -5.22 0.34
C GLY A 129 -1.86 -4.56 0.08
N VAL A 130 -1.71 -3.82 -1.03
CA VAL A 130 -0.52 -3.03 -1.33
C VAL A 130 -0.20 -2.06 -0.21
N CYS A 131 -1.18 -1.23 0.21
CA CYS A 131 -0.95 -0.23 1.26
C CYS A 131 -0.52 -0.87 2.58
N ARG A 132 -1.09 -2.04 2.94
CA ARG A 132 -0.71 -2.80 4.13
C ARG A 132 0.74 -3.26 4.04
N ILE A 133 1.15 -3.85 2.91
CA ILE A 133 2.52 -4.32 2.72
C ILE A 133 3.50 -3.13 2.79
N LEU A 134 3.25 -2.06 2.04
CA LEU A 134 4.12 -0.88 2.03
C LEU A 134 4.25 -0.22 3.41
N GLN A 135 3.16 -0.19 4.18
CA GLN A 135 3.17 0.33 5.55
C GLN A 135 3.97 -0.56 6.50
N GLN A 136 3.82 -1.89 6.39
CA GLN A 136 4.54 -2.86 7.22
C GLN A 136 6.04 -2.93 6.89
N GLU A 137 6.40 -2.65 5.64
CA GLU A 137 7.79 -2.61 5.15
C GLU A 137 8.41 -1.21 5.24
N HIS A 138 7.68 -0.24 5.80
CA HIS A 138 8.13 1.14 6.04
C HIS A 138 8.63 1.86 4.78
N LEU A 139 8.00 1.57 3.64
CA LEU A 139 8.34 2.19 2.36
C LEU A 139 7.53 3.47 2.14
N PRO A 140 8.14 4.51 1.54
CA PRO A 140 7.46 5.78 1.25
C PRO A 140 6.43 5.63 0.13
N PHE A 141 5.15 5.75 0.44
CA PHE A 141 4.10 5.63 -0.56
C PHE A 141 2.97 6.65 -0.36
N GLY A 142 2.30 6.96 -1.45
CA GLY A 142 1.03 7.67 -1.49
C GLY A 142 -0.04 6.88 -2.23
N VAL A 143 -1.30 7.23 -2.00
CA VAL A 143 -2.42 6.72 -2.79
C VAL A 143 -2.91 7.84 -3.68
N ILE A 144 -2.85 7.63 -4.99
CA ILE A 144 -3.21 8.61 -6.01
C ILE A 144 -4.46 8.18 -6.77
N THR A 145 -5.06 9.11 -7.47
CA THR A 145 -6.24 8.88 -8.31
C THR A 145 -6.01 9.49 -9.69
N LYS A 146 -6.99 9.43 -10.55
CA LYS A 146 -6.95 10.06 -11.89
C LYS A 146 -6.54 11.54 -11.87
N TRP A 147 -6.79 12.25 -10.76
CA TRP A 147 -6.42 13.66 -10.61
C TRP A 147 -4.91 13.94 -10.63
N GLN A 148 -4.06 12.92 -10.40
CA GLN A 148 -2.61 13.04 -10.35
C GLN A 148 -1.90 12.46 -11.57
N LEU A 149 -2.60 12.18 -12.67
CA LEU A 149 -1.98 11.63 -13.88
C LEU A 149 -0.92 12.54 -14.50
N SER A 150 -1.03 13.86 -14.33
CA SER A 150 -0.03 14.83 -14.79
C SER A 150 1.29 14.80 -13.99
N ASP A 151 1.27 14.22 -12.77
CA ASP A 151 2.37 14.29 -11.82
C ASP A 151 3.05 12.93 -11.57
N LEU A 152 2.84 11.96 -12.47
CA LEU A 152 3.37 10.60 -12.30
C LEU A 152 4.90 10.56 -12.24
N ASP A 153 5.57 11.47 -12.95
CA ASP A 153 7.03 11.54 -13.03
C ASP A 153 7.73 11.83 -11.68
N ARG A 154 6.98 12.26 -10.66
CA ARG A 154 7.50 12.45 -9.30
C ARG A 154 7.71 11.15 -8.53
N TYR A 155 7.13 10.05 -8.99
CA TYR A 155 7.19 8.75 -8.33
C TYR A 155 8.22 7.84 -8.98
N LYS A 156 8.93 7.06 -8.17
CA LYS A 156 9.89 6.05 -8.64
C LYS A 156 9.16 4.83 -9.22
N VAL A 157 8.03 4.46 -8.61
CA VAL A 157 7.21 3.31 -9.03
C VAL A 157 5.74 3.66 -8.95
N LEU A 158 5.00 3.30 -9.99
CA LEU A 158 3.54 3.31 -10.03
C LEU A 158 3.01 1.89 -9.86
N VAL A 159 2.13 1.67 -8.89
CA VAL A 159 1.46 0.40 -8.64
C VAL A 159 0.02 0.47 -9.09
N LEU A 160 -0.36 -0.39 -10.03
CA LEU A 160 -1.71 -0.54 -10.59
C LEU A 160 -2.35 -1.84 -10.08
N PRO A 161 -2.87 -1.86 -8.83
CA PRO A 161 -3.34 -3.10 -8.21
C PRO A 161 -4.72 -3.47 -8.74
N ASN A 162 -4.79 -4.40 -9.67
CA ASN A 162 -6.03 -4.88 -10.30
C ASN A 162 -6.95 -3.73 -10.75
N VAL A 163 -6.40 -2.77 -11.50
CA VAL A 163 -7.15 -1.61 -12.06
C VAL A 163 -7.96 -2.07 -13.27
N LEU A 164 -9.03 -2.80 -13.00
CA LEU A 164 -9.85 -3.47 -14.02
C LEU A 164 -10.36 -2.50 -15.09
N ARG A 165 -10.81 -1.32 -14.68
CA ARG A 165 -11.44 -0.35 -15.58
C ARG A 165 -10.57 0.88 -15.72
N THR A 166 -10.26 1.20 -16.96
CA THR A 166 -9.49 2.37 -17.35
C THR A 166 -10.16 3.06 -18.53
N ASP A 167 -9.99 4.35 -18.64
CA ASP A 167 -10.31 5.07 -19.85
C ASP A 167 -9.06 5.37 -20.67
N ARG A 168 -9.26 5.98 -21.83
CA ARG A 168 -8.18 6.28 -22.78
C ARG A 168 -7.12 7.22 -22.17
N GLU A 169 -7.54 8.20 -21.37
CA GLU A 169 -6.63 9.14 -20.74
C GLU A 169 -5.71 8.44 -19.72
N GLU A 170 -6.25 7.54 -18.92
CA GLU A 170 -5.49 6.71 -17.97
C GLU A 170 -4.49 5.80 -18.70
N VAL A 171 -4.95 5.10 -19.74
CA VAL A 171 -4.10 4.20 -20.54
C VAL A 171 -2.93 4.95 -21.20
N GLU A 172 -3.20 6.11 -21.81
CA GLU A 172 -2.15 6.91 -22.44
C GLU A 172 -1.19 7.49 -21.39
N ALA A 173 -1.70 7.97 -20.25
CA ALA A 173 -0.86 8.50 -19.18
C ALA A 173 0.10 7.44 -18.62
N PHE A 174 -0.39 6.21 -18.38
CA PHE A 174 0.45 5.10 -17.91
C PHE A 174 1.48 4.68 -18.96
N ARG A 175 1.06 4.59 -20.23
CA ARG A 175 1.95 4.26 -21.34
C ARG A 175 3.05 5.31 -21.49
N ASP A 176 2.69 6.58 -21.46
CA ASP A 176 3.64 7.68 -21.58
C ASP A 176 4.59 7.77 -20.38
N TYR A 177 4.10 7.51 -19.18
CA TYR A 177 4.94 7.45 -17.99
C TYR A 177 6.03 6.38 -18.14
N VAL A 178 5.69 5.16 -18.58
CA VAL A 178 6.70 4.10 -18.80
C VAL A 178 7.62 4.45 -19.95
N ARG A 179 7.08 5.00 -21.04
CA ARG A 179 7.92 5.39 -22.20
C ARG A 179 9.01 6.39 -21.82
N ARG A 180 8.74 7.30 -20.86
CA ARG A 180 9.71 8.28 -20.34
C ARG A 180 10.61 7.79 -19.23
N GLY A 181 10.65 6.50 -18.94
CA GLY A 181 11.52 5.91 -17.92
C GLY A 181 10.83 5.52 -16.62
N GLY A 182 9.52 5.75 -16.51
CA GLY A 182 8.72 5.34 -15.36
C GLY A 182 8.68 3.82 -15.16
N LYS A 183 8.40 3.38 -13.96
CA LYS A 183 8.35 1.97 -13.56
C LYS A 183 6.96 1.61 -13.09
N ILE A 184 6.38 0.54 -13.62
CA ILE A 184 5.03 0.07 -13.25
C ILE A 184 5.08 -1.35 -12.70
N TYR A 185 4.37 -1.58 -11.59
CA TYR A 185 3.82 -2.87 -11.25
C TYR A 185 2.32 -2.88 -11.57
N ALA A 186 1.84 -3.93 -12.24
CA ALA A 186 0.42 -4.13 -12.51
C ALA A 186 0.00 -5.57 -12.23
N SER A 187 -1.26 -5.77 -11.86
CA SER A 187 -1.78 -7.11 -11.56
C SER A 187 -3.12 -7.38 -12.22
N ARG A 188 -3.40 -8.64 -12.48
CA ARG A 188 -4.67 -9.21 -12.94
C ARG A 188 -5.33 -8.46 -14.09
N TYR A 189 -6.59 -8.06 -13.90
CA TYR A 189 -7.43 -7.46 -14.94
C TYR A 189 -7.08 -6.02 -15.28
N THR A 190 -5.96 -5.48 -14.81
CA THR A 190 -5.57 -4.10 -15.07
C THR A 190 -5.65 -3.79 -16.56
N SER A 191 -6.40 -2.74 -16.91
CA SER A 191 -6.66 -2.26 -18.28
C SER A 191 -7.40 -3.23 -19.22
N LEU A 192 -8.16 -4.20 -18.70
CA LEU A 192 -8.90 -5.13 -19.56
C LEU A 192 -10.29 -4.60 -19.97
N THR A 193 -10.85 -3.67 -19.21
CA THR A 193 -12.21 -3.16 -19.41
C THR A 193 -12.21 -1.64 -19.46
N GLU A 194 -12.97 -1.04 -20.34
CA GLU A 194 -13.18 0.41 -20.33
C GLU A 194 -14.11 0.83 -19.17
N THR A 195 -14.04 2.12 -18.82
CA THR A 195 -14.98 2.73 -17.86
C THR A 195 -16.44 2.63 -18.31
N SER A 196 -16.69 2.47 -19.62
CA SER A 196 -17.99 2.20 -20.21
C SER A 196 -18.55 0.79 -19.89
N GLY A 197 -17.70 -0.12 -19.40
CA GLY A 197 -18.00 -1.53 -19.20
C GLY A 197 -17.65 -2.44 -20.39
N LEU A 198 -17.17 -1.89 -21.50
CA LEU A 198 -16.70 -2.69 -22.64
C LEU A 198 -15.43 -3.46 -22.26
N ARG A 199 -15.51 -4.78 -22.20
CA ARG A 199 -14.36 -5.65 -21.99
C ARG A 199 -13.68 -5.93 -23.33
N HIS A 200 -12.37 -5.73 -23.37
CA HIS A 200 -11.53 -6.05 -24.51
C HIS A 200 -11.11 -7.53 -24.53
N ASN A 201 -10.69 -7.99 -25.70
CA ASN A 201 -10.11 -9.34 -25.86
C ASN A 201 -8.69 -9.43 -25.31
N ASP A 202 -8.01 -8.31 -25.12
CA ASP A 202 -6.66 -8.20 -24.58
C ASP A 202 -6.54 -6.94 -23.71
N PHE A 203 -5.47 -6.84 -22.92
CA PHE A 203 -5.16 -5.65 -22.14
C PHE A 203 -4.92 -4.44 -23.06
N MET A 204 -5.50 -3.30 -22.74
CA MET A 204 -5.20 -2.05 -23.43
C MET A 204 -3.73 -1.62 -23.27
N LEU A 205 -3.04 -2.18 -22.27
CA LEU A 205 -1.63 -2.00 -21.98
C LEU A 205 -0.78 -3.25 -22.27
N ALA A 206 -1.23 -4.18 -23.15
CA ALA A 206 -0.50 -5.40 -23.48
C ALA A 206 0.93 -5.14 -23.98
N ASP A 207 1.10 -4.05 -24.73
CA ASP A 207 2.41 -3.58 -25.22
C ASP A 207 3.34 -3.15 -24.08
N VAL A 208 2.81 -2.55 -23.03
CA VAL A 208 3.55 -2.15 -21.83
C VAL A 208 3.83 -3.36 -20.94
N PHE A 209 2.86 -4.27 -20.81
CA PHE A 209 2.98 -5.46 -19.95
C PHE A 209 3.91 -6.52 -20.52
N GLY A 210 4.07 -6.57 -21.84
CA GLY A 210 4.87 -7.59 -22.51
C GLY A 210 4.22 -8.96 -22.56
N CYS A 211 2.91 -9.03 -22.36
CA CYS A 211 2.09 -10.24 -22.45
C CYS A 211 0.66 -9.90 -22.83
N SER A 212 -0.07 -10.90 -23.31
CA SER A 212 -1.46 -10.78 -23.71
C SER A 212 -2.38 -11.64 -22.84
N PHE A 213 -3.62 -11.21 -22.69
CA PHE A 213 -4.64 -11.93 -21.97
C PHE A 213 -5.19 -13.10 -22.82
N LEU A 214 -5.19 -14.31 -22.27
CA LEU A 214 -5.79 -15.49 -22.92
C LEU A 214 -7.10 -15.96 -22.28
N GLY A 215 -7.29 -15.67 -21.01
CA GLY A 215 -8.48 -16.10 -20.29
C GLY A 215 -8.31 -16.14 -18.79
N ASP A 216 -9.39 -16.42 -18.09
CA ASP A 216 -9.51 -16.50 -16.63
C ASP A 216 -10.10 -17.84 -16.16
N ASP A 217 -10.02 -18.86 -17.01
CA ASP A 217 -10.61 -20.17 -16.82
C ASP A 217 -9.70 -21.20 -16.10
N LEU A 218 -8.57 -20.73 -15.55
CA LEU A 218 -7.74 -21.55 -14.68
C LEU A 218 -8.50 -21.91 -13.40
N GLY A 219 -8.41 -23.17 -12.98
CA GLY A 219 -9.05 -23.68 -11.78
C GLY A 219 -8.76 -22.86 -10.52
N ARG A 220 -9.40 -23.21 -9.41
CA ARG A 220 -9.31 -22.46 -8.14
C ARG A 220 -7.94 -22.49 -7.48
N VAL A 221 -7.17 -23.55 -7.72
CA VAL A 221 -5.86 -23.76 -7.14
C VAL A 221 -4.81 -23.56 -8.22
N ASN A 222 -3.94 -22.62 -8.01
CA ASN A 222 -2.82 -22.31 -8.90
C ASN A 222 -1.61 -21.91 -8.08
N TYR A 223 -0.40 -22.13 -8.60
CA TYR A 223 0.83 -21.78 -7.94
C TYR A 223 1.70 -20.92 -8.85
N LEU A 224 2.33 -19.91 -8.27
CA LEU A 224 3.42 -19.18 -8.89
C LEU A 224 4.73 -19.92 -8.64
N ASN A 225 5.46 -20.20 -9.70
CA ASN A 225 6.80 -20.77 -9.66
C ASN A 225 7.81 -19.71 -10.12
N PRO A 226 8.43 -18.94 -9.22
CA PRO A 226 9.47 -17.99 -9.58
C PRO A 226 10.66 -18.71 -10.21
N ILE A 227 11.04 -18.29 -11.41
CA ILE A 227 12.21 -18.82 -12.15
C ILE A 227 13.37 -17.83 -12.15
N GLU A 228 13.12 -16.56 -11.85
CA GLU A 228 14.17 -15.58 -11.61
C GLU A 228 14.80 -15.81 -10.23
N PRO A 229 16.13 -15.99 -10.12
CA PRO A 229 16.79 -16.33 -8.85
C PRO A 229 16.47 -15.38 -7.71
N GLU A 230 16.45 -14.07 -7.94
CA GLU A 230 16.13 -13.05 -6.94
C GLU A 230 14.74 -13.25 -6.35
N LEU A 231 13.75 -13.57 -7.17
CA LEU A 231 12.38 -13.80 -6.72
C LEU A 231 12.24 -15.16 -6.01
N ALA A 232 12.95 -16.18 -6.49
CA ALA A 232 12.98 -17.49 -5.86
C ALA A 232 13.60 -17.41 -4.45
N ASP A 233 14.73 -16.74 -4.32
CA ASP A 233 15.43 -16.53 -3.04
C ASP A 233 14.57 -15.73 -2.04
N ALA A 234 13.81 -14.76 -2.52
CA ALA A 234 12.94 -13.95 -1.68
C ALA A 234 11.85 -14.78 -0.98
N ILE A 235 11.38 -15.86 -1.58
CA ILE A 235 10.35 -16.74 -1.01
C ILE A 235 10.91 -17.99 -0.34
N ALA A 236 12.23 -18.20 -0.36
CA ALA A 236 12.85 -19.37 0.28
C ALA A 236 12.65 -19.33 1.81
N PRO A 237 12.38 -20.47 2.49
CA PRO A 237 12.30 -21.85 1.96
C PRO A 237 10.96 -22.22 1.31
N GLN A 238 10.05 -21.29 1.14
CA GLN A 238 8.74 -21.51 0.53
C GLN A 238 8.91 -21.39 -0.99
N LEU A 239 9.12 -22.51 -1.66
CA LEU A 239 9.44 -22.54 -3.09
C LEU A 239 8.34 -22.07 -4.03
N ILE A 240 7.08 -22.00 -3.54
CA ILE A 240 5.92 -21.68 -4.36
C ILE A 240 4.94 -20.80 -3.59
N VAL A 241 4.48 -19.74 -4.22
CA VAL A 241 3.38 -18.91 -3.72
C VAL A 241 2.07 -19.52 -4.18
N SER A 242 1.21 -19.90 -3.22
CA SER A 242 -0.11 -20.45 -3.49
C SER A 242 -1.14 -19.33 -3.52
N HIS A 243 -1.96 -19.33 -4.56
CA HIS A 243 -3.18 -18.52 -4.67
C HIS A 243 -4.41 -19.37 -4.39
N PHE A 244 -4.45 -19.95 -3.23
CA PHE A 244 -5.56 -20.78 -2.80
C PHE A 244 -6.27 -20.14 -1.60
N ALA A 245 -7.56 -19.92 -1.74
CA ALA A 245 -8.41 -19.54 -0.62
C ALA A 245 -8.71 -20.77 0.23
N LEU A 246 -8.03 -20.90 1.35
CA LEU A 246 -8.43 -21.76 2.44
C LEU A 246 -9.43 -21.00 3.27
N GLY A 247 -10.70 -21.21 3.04
CA GLY A 247 -11.72 -20.56 3.83
C GLY A 247 -13.06 -21.22 3.67
N GLY A 248 -13.93 -20.98 4.63
CA GLY A 248 -15.32 -21.35 4.52
C GLY A 248 -16.02 -20.64 3.35
N GLU A 249 -17.23 -21.03 3.06
CA GLU A 249 -18.01 -20.49 1.92
C GLU A 249 -18.02 -18.96 1.84
N LYS A 250 -17.96 -18.25 2.95
CA LYS A 250 -17.90 -16.78 2.99
C LYS A 250 -16.57 -16.20 2.48
N GLU A 251 -15.46 -16.87 2.72
CA GLU A 251 -14.16 -16.42 2.22
C GLU A 251 -13.98 -16.85 0.76
N ALA A 252 -14.50 -17.99 0.37
CA ALA A 252 -14.50 -18.42 -1.02
C ALA A 252 -15.33 -17.52 -1.93
N SER A 253 -16.40 -16.92 -1.45
CA SER A 253 -17.23 -16.00 -2.23
C SER A 253 -16.61 -14.61 -2.38
N SER A 254 -15.79 -14.17 -1.43
CA SER A 254 -15.10 -12.88 -1.49
C SER A 254 -13.82 -12.93 -2.32
N VAL A 255 -13.39 -14.09 -2.78
CA VAL A 255 -12.05 -14.30 -3.32
C VAL A 255 -12.08 -14.66 -4.81
N SER A 256 -12.83 -13.90 -5.58
CA SER A 256 -12.70 -13.93 -7.05
C SER A 256 -11.27 -13.58 -7.53
N HIS A 257 -10.44 -13.05 -6.68
CA HIS A 257 -9.10 -12.57 -6.93
C HIS A 257 -7.97 -13.60 -6.69
N THR A 258 -8.26 -14.82 -6.29
CA THR A 258 -7.23 -15.85 -6.10
C THR A 258 -6.92 -16.66 -7.36
N ARG A 259 -7.70 -16.50 -8.42
CA ARG A 259 -7.46 -17.18 -9.68
C ARG A 259 -6.40 -16.41 -10.48
N MET A 260 -5.37 -17.10 -10.96
CA MET A 260 -4.47 -16.53 -11.95
C MET A 260 -5.14 -16.44 -13.31
N LEU A 261 -4.73 -15.44 -14.10
CA LEU A 261 -5.11 -15.33 -15.50
C LEU A 261 -4.17 -16.21 -16.34
N ARG A 262 -4.67 -16.73 -17.46
CA ARG A 262 -3.79 -17.28 -18.49
C ARG A 262 -3.23 -16.16 -19.34
N LEU A 263 -1.93 -16.19 -19.52
CA LEU A 263 -1.20 -15.22 -20.32
C LEU A 263 -0.57 -15.90 -21.54
N ALA A 264 -0.49 -15.15 -22.64
CA ALA A 264 0.35 -15.47 -23.77
C ALA A 264 1.61 -14.60 -23.75
N ASP A 265 2.71 -15.18 -24.12
CA ASP A 265 3.91 -14.44 -24.50
C ASP A 265 3.61 -13.69 -25.82
N ASN A 266 3.80 -12.38 -25.83
CA ASN A 266 3.67 -11.55 -27.04
C ASN A 266 5.01 -11.23 -27.71
N GLY A 267 6.08 -11.88 -27.21
CA GLY A 267 7.43 -11.76 -27.79
C GLY A 267 8.25 -10.59 -27.28
N SER A 268 7.71 -9.73 -26.41
CA SER A 268 8.45 -8.58 -25.86
C SER A 268 8.82 -8.75 -24.39
N GLY A 269 8.04 -9.52 -23.63
CA GLY A 269 8.25 -9.72 -22.19
C GLY A 269 9.19 -10.88 -21.86
N ARG A 270 9.79 -10.82 -20.67
CA ARG A 270 10.58 -11.90 -20.07
C ARG A 270 9.84 -12.46 -18.85
N SER A 271 9.61 -13.76 -18.84
CA SER A 271 8.99 -14.42 -17.68
C SER A 271 9.94 -14.41 -16.47
N LEU A 272 9.45 -13.92 -15.35
CA LEU A 272 10.11 -13.98 -14.03
C LEU A 272 9.55 -15.12 -13.17
N ALA A 273 8.31 -15.50 -13.41
CA ALA A 273 7.66 -16.66 -12.82
C ALA A 273 6.74 -17.33 -13.84
N THR A 274 6.53 -18.62 -13.67
CA THR A 274 5.60 -19.42 -14.48
C THR A 274 4.47 -19.99 -13.63
N LEU A 275 3.41 -20.42 -14.30
CA LEU A 275 2.30 -21.13 -13.69
C LEU A 275 2.72 -22.57 -13.36
N SER A 276 2.42 -23.02 -12.14
CA SER A 276 2.41 -24.45 -11.79
C SER A 276 0.99 -24.89 -11.49
N LEU A 277 0.61 -26.01 -12.10
CA LEU A 277 -0.66 -26.65 -11.86
C LEU A 277 -0.60 -27.55 -10.62
N PRO A 278 -1.71 -27.70 -9.90
CA PRO A 278 -1.79 -28.59 -8.75
C PRO A 278 -1.83 -30.06 -9.21
N TYR A 279 -1.49 -30.99 -8.30
CA TYR A 279 -1.62 -32.44 -8.52
C TYR A 279 -3.07 -32.82 -8.83
N ALA A 280 -4.01 -32.25 -8.11
CA ALA A 280 -5.44 -32.34 -8.39
C ALA A 280 -6.10 -30.99 -8.19
N SER A 281 -7.04 -30.63 -9.06
CA SER A 281 -7.77 -29.40 -8.95
C SER A 281 -9.16 -29.66 -8.37
N PRO A 282 -9.54 -29.06 -7.24
CA PRO A 282 -10.93 -29.17 -6.77
C PRO A 282 -11.85 -28.42 -7.72
N GLU A 283 -12.71 -29.15 -8.41
CA GLU A 283 -13.64 -28.57 -9.39
C GLU A 283 -14.84 -27.91 -8.73
N SER A 284 -15.22 -28.32 -7.53
CA SER A 284 -16.31 -27.80 -6.76
C SER A 284 -15.91 -27.33 -5.38
N GLY A 285 -16.44 -26.38 -4.98
CA GLY A 285 -16.51 -25.31 -4.01
C GLY A 285 -16.08 -25.49 -2.62
N THR A 286 -15.91 -26.58 -1.98
CA THR A 286 -15.58 -26.61 -0.56
C THR A 286 -14.29 -27.36 -0.24
N VAL A 287 -13.63 -26.99 0.86
CA VAL A 287 -12.48 -27.70 1.43
C VAL A 287 -12.79 -29.19 1.69
N TYR A 288 -14.05 -29.51 1.83
CA TYR A 288 -14.54 -30.86 2.06
C TYR A 288 -14.93 -31.60 0.79
N ASP A 289 -14.80 -30.94 -0.36
CA ASP A 289 -15.13 -31.54 -1.65
C ASP A 289 -14.04 -32.51 -2.07
N GLN A 290 -14.43 -33.66 -2.49
CA GLN A 290 -13.65 -34.88 -2.67
C GLN A 290 -12.62 -34.85 -3.80
N SER A 291 -12.35 -33.68 -4.35
CA SER A 291 -11.46 -33.51 -5.51
C SER A 291 -9.97 -33.44 -5.18
N TRP A 292 -9.59 -33.57 -3.92
CA TRP A 292 -8.20 -33.60 -3.51
C TRP A 292 -7.57 -34.97 -3.74
N ALA A 293 -6.32 -34.98 -4.16
CA ALA A 293 -5.61 -36.19 -4.54
C ALA A 293 -5.51 -37.22 -3.41
N SER A 294 -5.28 -36.80 -2.20
CA SER A 294 -5.20 -37.66 -1.00
C SER A 294 -5.18 -36.79 0.24
N ILE A 295 -5.75 -37.26 1.31
CA ILE A 295 -5.72 -36.65 2.66
C ILE A 295 -5.76 -35.10 2.62
N HIS A 296 -6.63 -34.51 1.80
CA HIS A 296 -6.84 -33.07 1.72
C HIS A 296 -5.61 -32.24 1.26
N SER A 297 -4.77 -32.81 0.40
CA SER A 297 -3.57 -32.15 -0.12
C SER A 297 -3.56 -32.17 -1.65
N SER A 298 -3.28 -31.00 -2.26
CA SER A 298 -3.04 -30.88 -3.70
C SER A 298 -1.79 -30.02 -3.94
N PRO A 299 -0.60 -30.61 -3.77
CA PRO A 299 0.65 -29.88 -3.94
C PRO A 299 0.85 -29.42 -5.39
N PRO A 300 1.76 -28.45 -5.63
CA PRO A 300 2.22 -28.14 -6.97
C PRO A 300 2.80 -29.40 -7.63
N TRP A 301 2.43 -29.62 -8.89
CA TRP A 301 2.83 -30.82 -9.61
C TRP A 301 3.47 -30.50 -10.96
N GLU A 302 2.75 -29.91 -11.88
CA GLU A 302 3.23 -29.63 -13.21
C GLU A 302 3.70 -28.17 -13.31
N HIS A 303 5.01 -27.98 -13.48
CA HIS A 303 5.62 -26.70 -13.80
C HIS A 303 5.44 -26.42 -15.29
N THR A 304 4.56 -25.52 -15.64
CA THR A 304 4.30 -25.15 -17.03
C THR A 304 5.28 -24.08 -17.51
N GLY A 305 5.36 -23.90 -18.85
CA GLY A 305 6.05 -22.75 -19.45
C GLY A 305 5.17 -21.49 -19.54
N THR A 306 3.93 -21.52 -19.04
CA THR A 306 3.00 -20.40 -19.14
C THR A 306 3.47 -19.23 -18.26
N PRO A 307 3.63 -18.01 -18.82
CA PRO A 307 4.03 -16.85 -18.05
C PRO A 307 3.03 -16.54 -16.92
N ALA A 308 3.53 -16.17 -15.76
CA ALA A 308 2.70 -15.76 -14.62
C ALA A 308 3.14 -14.43 -14.02
N ILE A 309 4.45 -14.12 -14.02
CA ILE A 309 4.97 -12.78 -13.77
C ILE A 309 5.89 -12.45 -14.94
N VAL A 310 5.66 -11.30 -15.56
CA VAL A 310 6.36 -10.86 -16.78
C VAL A 310 7.00 -9.51 -16.55
N GLU A 311 8.28 -9.40 -16.89
CA GLU A 311 9.00 -8.13 -16.96
C GLU A 311 9.12 -7.69 -18.41
N ASN A 312 8.79 -6.44 -18.70
CA ASN A 312 8.92 -5.87 -20.04
C ASN A 312 9.57 -4.49 -19.99
N ARG A 313 10.45 -4.23 -20.94
CA ARG A 313 10.99 -2.89 -21.20
C ARG A 313 10.15 -2.21 -22.26
N PHE A 314 9.71 -0.98 -21.97
CA PHE A 314 8.89 -0.20 -22.88
C PHE A 314 9.39 1.25 -22.88
N GLY A 315 9.96 1.70 -24.02
CA GLY A 315 10.69 2.96 -24.07
C GLY A 315 11.91 2.92 -23.13
N ASP A 316 12.06 3.94 -22.31
CA ASP A 316 13.15 4.04 -21.32
C ASP A 316 12.77 3.39 -19.97
N GLY A 317 11.51 2.96 -19.81
CA GLY A 317 10.99 2.41 -18.58
C GLY A 317 10.83 0.88 -18.57
N CYS A 318 10.17 0.41 -17.54
CA CYS A 318 9.96 -1.01 -17.30
C CYS A 318 8.60 -1.25 -16.64
N CYS A 319 7.98 -2.38 -16.97
CA CYS A 319 6.79 -2.89 -16.31
C CYS A 319 7.04 -4.29 -15.79
N ILE A 320 6.57 -4.60 -14.58
CA ILE A 320 6.39 -5.97 -14.11
C ILE A 320 4.91 -6.21 -13.93
N TYR A 321 4.38 -7.14 -14.72
CA TYR A 321 2.98 -7.54 -14.67
C TYR A 321 2.83 -8.90 -14.01
N SER A 322 1.83 -9.04 -13.12
CA SER A 322 1.49 -10.30 -12.44
C SER A 322 0.09 -10.79 -12.87
N ALA A 323 0.02 -12.03 -13.33
CA ALA A 323 -1.26 -12.70 -13.63
C ALA A 323 -2.16 -12.88 -12.41
N ALA A 324 -1.58 -12.76 -11.21
CA ALA A 324 -2.25 -12.89 -9.92
C ALA A 324 -2.08 -11.61 -9.11
N ASP A 325 -3.03 -11.33 -8.24
CA ASP A 325 -2.97 -10.24 -7.26
C ASP A 325 -2.29 -10.72 -5.98
N ILE A 326 -0.96 -10.96 -6.08
CA ILE A 326 -0.14 -11.45 -4.98
C ILE A 326 -0.21 -10.56 -3.73
N GLU A 327 -0.47 -9.29 -3.93
CA GLU A 327 -0.68 -8.28 -2.89
C GLU A 327 -1.92 -8.53 -2.03
N CYS A 328 -2.88 -9.31 -2.52
CA CYS A 328 -4.10 -9.65 -1.79
C CYS A 328 -3.91 -10.83 -0.83
N VAL A 329 -2.89 -11.66 -1.06
CA VAL A 329 -2.65 -12.86 -0.26
C VAL A 329 -1.89 -12.52 1.01
N ASP A 330 -2.49 -12.75 2.17
CA ASP A 330 -1.85 -12.49 3.46
C ASP A 330 -0.94 -13.65 3.88
N SER A 331 0.16 -13.81 3.16
CA SER A 331 1.22 -14.77 3.46
C SER A 331 2.60 -14.11 3.46
N SER A 332 3.54 -14.65 4.22
CA SER A 332 4.92 -14.15 4.20
C SER A 332 5.55 -14.29 2.82
N ALA A 333 5.30 -15.38 2.11
CA ALA A 333 5.83 -15.60 0.76
C ALA A 333 5.33 -14.54 -0.22
N SER A 334 4.03 -14.24 -0.22
CA SER A 334 3.45 -13.20 -1.09
C SER A 334 3.99 -11.81 -0.79
N LYS A 335 4.14 -11.47 0.50
CA LYS A 335 4.75 -10.20 0.92
C LYS A 335 6.20 -10.09 0.47
N CYS A 336 7.01 -11.14 0.68
CA CYS A 336 8.40 -11.17 0.25
C CYS A 336 8.54 -11.07 -1.27
N LEU A 337 7.70 -11.79 -2.02
CA LEU A 337 7.68 -11.74 -3.48
C LEU A 337 7.31 -10.34 -3.99
N PHE A 338 6.25 -9.75 -3.46
CA PHE A 338 5.84 -8.40 -3.83
C PHE A 338 6.92 -7.36 -3.52
N LYS A 339 7.56 -7.46 -2.36
CA LYS A 339 8.69 -6.62 -1.98
C LYS A 339 9.88 -6.76 -2.92
N ALA A 340 10.26 -8.00 -3.30
CA ALA A 340 11.33 -8.25 -4.25
C ALA A 340 11.03 -7.62 -5.62
N ILE A 341 9.78 -7.73 -6.10
CA ILE A 341 9.34 -7.07 -7.33
C ILE A 341 9.49 -5.55 -7.24
N LEU A 342 9.08 -4.94 -6.14
CA LEU A 342 9.21 -3.49 -5.95
C LEU A 342 10.69 -3.06 -5.90
N HIS A 343 11.54 -3.80 -5.20
CA HIS A 343 12.98 -3.52 -5.16
C HIS A 343 13.62 -3.63 -6.55
N ARG A 344 13.20 -4.61 -7.34
CA ARG A 344 13.66 -4.77 -8.73
C ARG A 344 13.24 -3.60 -9.63
N LEU A 345 12.06 -3.03 -9.40
CA LEU A 345 11.58 -1.85 -10.14
C LEU A 345 12.27 -0.56 -9.70
N MET A 346 12.70 -0.46 -8.42
CA MET A 346 13.34 0.75 -7.91
C MET A 346 14.83 0.77 -8.25
N ASP A 347 15.24 1.69 -9.14
CA ASP A 347 16.66 1.89 -9.50
C ASP A 347 17.49 2.54 -8.39
N THR A 348 16.83 3.18 -7.44
CA THR A 348 17.46 3.93 -6.35
C THR A 348 16.85 3.53 -5.01
N PRO A 349 17.63 3.55 -3.93
CA PRO A 349 17.08 3.30 -2.60
C PRO A 349 15.91 4.23 -2.27
N PRO A 350 14.97 3.80 -1.42
CA PRO A 350 13.86 4.64 -1.01
C PRO A 350 14.36 5.90 -0.27
N THR A 351 13.56 6.97 -0.35
CA THR A 351 13.88 8.24 0.32
C THR A 351 13.96 8.07 1.84
N TYR A 352 13.09 7.20 2.39
CA TYR A 352 13.22 6.74 3.77
C TYR A 352 12.89 5.25 3.88
N ALA A 353 13.41 4.61 4.92
CA ALA A 353 13.08 3.25 5.28
C ALA A 353 13.28 3.04 6.79
N ALA A 354 12.66 2.01 7.35
CA ALA A 354 12.95 1.60 8.72
C ALA A 354 13.05 0.08 8.87
N GLN A 355 13.88 -0.34 9.80
CA GLN A 355 13.90 -1.68 10.38
C GLN A 355 13.15 -1.61 11.70
N ALA A 356 11.92 -2.07 11.70
CA ALA A 356 11.04 -2.04 12.85
C ALA A 356 10.03 -3.19 12.78
N HIS A 357 9.34 -3.44 13.88
CA HIS A 357 8.22 -4.37 13.90
C HIS A 357 7.10 -3.86 12.94
N PRO A 358 6.39 -4.73 12.20
CA PRO A 358 5.35 -4.33 11.25
C PRO A 358 4.20 -3.50 11.85
N SER A 359 4.01 -3.53 13.17
CA SER A 359 3.04 -2.67 13.86
C SER A 359 3.48 -1.21 13.98
N VAL A 360 4.75 -0.91 13.73
CA VAL A 360 5.24 0.48 13.72
C VAL A 360 4.87 1.11 12.40
N TRP A 361 4.08 2.17 12.43
CA TRP A 361 3.81 2.98 11.25
C TRP A 361 4.77 4.16 11.21
N MET A 362 5.35 4.38 10.04
CA MET A 362 6.24 5.52 9.78
C MET A 362 5.67 6.37 8.67
N ASN A 363 5.74 7.69 8.84
CA ASN A 363 5.47 8.65 7.79
C ASN A 363 6.42 9.84 7.90
N VAL A 364 6.77 10.43 6.77
CA VAL A 364 7.67 11.57 6.70
C VAL A 364 7.01 12.71 5.94
N MET A 365 6.99 13.89 6.56
CA MET A 365 6.49 15.13 5.97
C MET A 365 7.67 16.05 5.67
N HIS A 366 7.79 16.53 4.44
CA HIS A 366 8.79 17.51 4.04
C HIS A 366 8.27 18.92 4.22
N GLN A 367 9.00 19.75 4.96
CA GLN A 367 8.71 21.17 5.23
C GLN A 367 9.84 22.05 4.68
N PRO A 368 9.89 22.31 3.36
CA PRO A 368 11.00 22.99 2.71
C PRO A 368 11.21 24.43 3.24
N GLU A 369 10.14 25.13 3.58
CA GLU A 369 10.19 26.49 4.13
C GLU A 369 10.89 26.54 5.48
N ARG A 370 10.84 25.44 6.24
CA ARG A 370 11.53 25.26 7.52
C ARG A 370 12.83 24.49 7.37
N ARG A 371 13.20 24.08 6.17
CA ARG A 371 14.37 23.25 5.84
C ARG A 371 14.47 22.01 6.73
N ARG A 372 13.35 21.29 6.88
CA ARG A 372 13.32 20.08 7.70
C ARG A 372 12.36 19.03 7.15
N PHE A 373 12.60 17.81 7.55
CA PHE A 373 11.60 16.76 7.55
C PHE A 373 11.04 16.56 8.95
N VAL A 374 9.78 16.18 9.02
CA VAL A 374 9.14 15.72 10.26
C VAL A 374 8.82 14.24 10.08
N ILE A 375 9.45 13.41 10.89
CA ILE A 375 9.34 11.95 10.87
C ILE A 375 8.43 11.55 12.02
N GLY A 376 7.31 10.91 11.73
CA GLY A 376 6.41 10.38 12.74
C GLY A 376 6.50 8.86 12.82
N PHE A 377 6.42 8.33 14.04
CA PHE A 377 6.30 6.91 14.34
C PHE A 377 5.09 6.67 15.23
N LEU A 378 4.24 5.73 14.84
CA LEU A 378 3.08 5.31 15.60
C LEU A 378 3.16 3.81 15.88
N ASN A 379 3.03 3.43 17.13
CA ASN A 379 2.90 2.04 17.52
C ASN A 379 1.43 1.59 17.36
N PHE A 380 1.12 1.06 16.18
CA PHE A 380 -0.23 0.65 15.80
C PHE A 380 -0.42 -0.85 15.98
N GLN A 381 -0.72 -1.28 17.19
CA GLN A 381 -1.04 -2.67 17.51
C GLN A 381 -2.55 -2.91 17.52
N GLU A 382 -2.97 -4.10 17.10
CA GLU A 382 -4.39 -4.50 17.11
C GLU A 382 -4.90 -4.69 18.55
N GLN A 383 -4.05 -5.23 19.41
CA GLN A 383 -4.35 -5.42 20.82
C GLN A 383 -3.86 -4.23 21.64
N LEU A 384 -4.73 -3.66 22.45
CA LEU A 384 -4.44 -2.47 23.23
C LEU A 384 -4.65 -2.75 24.75
N PRO A 385 -3.89 -2.09 25.64
CA PRO A 385 -2.87 -1.06 25.33
C PRO A 385 -1.65 -1.63 24.61
N ALA A 386 -1.06 -0.83 23.72
CA ALA A 386 0.10 -1.25 22.93
C ALA A 386 1.32 -1.52 23.83
N VAL A 387 2.04 -2.60 23.54
CA VAL A 387 3.33 -2.89 24.17
C VAL A 387 4.42 -2.03 23.50
N PRO A 388 5.31 -1.36 24.25
CA PRO A 388 6.39 -0.56 23.67
C PRO A 388 7.28 -1.38 22.72
N VAL A 389 7.68 -0.78 21.59
CA VAL A 389 8.58 -1.37 20.59
C VAL A 389 9.97 -0.73 20.72
N ARG A 390 11.03 -1.55 20.69
CA ARG A 390 12.43 -1.13 20.77
C ARG A 390 13.20 -1.50 19.51
N GLY A 391 14.37 -0.87 19.34
CA GLY A 391 15.29 -1.17 18.24
C GLY A 391 14.79 -0.72 16.87
N ILE A 392 14.06 0.38 16.83
CA ILE A 392 13.58 0.99 15.59
C ILE A 392 14.72 1.78 14.95
N ARG A 393 15.28 1.26 13.87
CA ARG A 393 16.31 1.94 13.09
C ARG A 393 15.70 2.49 11.82
N PHE A 394 16.02 3.72 11.50
CA PHE A 394 15.51 4.33 10.27
C PHE A 394 16.61 5.05 9.49
N THR A 395 16.37 5.19 8.20
CA THR A 395 17.19 5.96 7.28
C THR A 395 16.34 7.03 6.62
N LEU A 396 16.94 8.18 6.31
CA LEU A 396 16.32 9.27 5.57
C LEU A 396 17.37 9.94 4.70
N ARG A 397 17.03 10.20 3.44
CA ARG A 397 17.88 10.92 2.49
C ARG A 397 17.54 12.39 2.44
N PRO A 398 18.53 13.27 2.43
CA PRO A 398 18.29 14.71 2.30
C PRO A 398 17.87 15.06 0.86
N PRO A 399 17.31 16.27 0.64
CA PRO A 399 17.15 16.80 -0.70
C PRO A 399 18.51 16.90 -1.42
N ALA A 400 18.50 16.81 -2.75
CA ALA A 400 19.72 16.87 -3.55
C ALA A 400 20.56 18.11 -3.22
N GLY A 401 21.88 17.93 -3.03
CA GLY A 401 22.81 19.00 -2.72
C GLY A 401 22.82 19.49 -1.27
N SER A 402 21.96 18.98 -0.40
CA SER A 402 21.89 19.32 1.01
C SER A 402 22.46 18.22 1.90
N GLY A 403 22.63 18.49 3.19
CA GLY A 403 23.04 17.52 4.21
C GLY A 403 22.32 17.78 5.52
N PHE A 404 22.06 16.74 6.30
CA PHE A 404 21.44 16.89 7.60
C PHE A 404 22.39 17.53 8.60
N GLU A 405 21.87 18.44 9.43
CA GLU A 405 22.60 19.17 10.45
C GLU A 405 22.21 18.71 11.86
N ARG A 406 20.94 18.42 12.08
CA ARG A 406 20.40 18.11 13.41
C ARG A 406 19.22 17.18 13.32
N LEU A 407 19.12 16.26 14.26
CA LEU A 407 17.90 15.51 14.58
C LEU A 407 17.47 15.85 16.00
N SER A 408 16.16 16.09 16.20
CA SER A 408 15.61 16.30 17.53
C SER A 408 14.27 15.63 17.72
N VAL A 409 14.02 15.14 18.94
CA VAL A 409 12.76 14.51 19.35
C VAL A 409 11.78 15.59 19.80
N LEU A 410 10.63 15.62 19.17
CA LEU A 410 9.57 16.60 19.44
C LEU A 410 8.58 16.07 20.50
N PRO A 411 7.92 16.94 21.29
CA PRO A 411 7.96 18.41 21.20
C PRO A 411 9.09 19.08 21.99
N ASN A 412 9.85 18.31 22.78
CA ASN A 412 10.83 18.87 23.71
C ASN A 412 12.11 19.36 23.06
N ASP A 413 12.29 19.08 21.76
CA ASP A 413 13.45 19.45 20.97
C ASP A 413 14.78 18.84 21.50
N GLU A 414 14.72 17.62 22.04
CA GLU A 414 15.85 16.87 22.57
C GLU A 414 16.67 16.28 21.44
N ASP A 415 17.99 16.49 21.43
CA ASP A 415 18.87 16.02 20.37
C ASP A 415 18.87 14.49 20.27
N LEU A 416 18.79 13.98 19.05
CA LEU A 416 18.88 12.56 18.72
C LEU A 416 20.18 12.31 17.93
N ALA A 417 21.00 11.39 18.44
CA ALA A 417 22.24 11.00 17.76
C ALA A 417 21.97 10.30 16.42
N PHE A 418 22.75 10.59 15.40
CA PHE A 418 22.68 9.96 14.10
C PHE A 418 24.07 9.81 13.46
N THR A 419 24.16 8.93 12.48
CA THR A 419 25.30 8.80 11.58
C THR A 419 24.86 9.12 10.16
N VAL A 420 25.82 9.42 9.30
CA VAL A 420 25.58 9.71 7.87
C VAL A 420 26.35 8.68 7.05
N ASP A 421 25.67 8.02 6.11
CA ASP A 421 26.31 7.09 5.18
C ASP A 421 27.03 7.82 4.03
N ASP A 422 27.79 7.07 3.21
CA ASP A 422 28.54 7.60 2.06
C ASP A 422 27.61 8.28 1.01
N GLY A 423 26.33 7.96 1.00
CA GLY A 423 25.30 8.55 0.13
C GLY A 423 24.62 9.77 0.73
N GLY A 424 25.05 10.23 1.92
CA GLY A 424 24.48 11.37 2.63
C GLY A 424 23.18 11.09 3.38
N ALA A 425 22.70 9.84 3.40
CA ALA A 425 21.51 9.47 4.19
C ALA A 425 21.88 9.35 5.67
N ILE A 426 20.99 9.85 6.53
CA ILE A 426 21.12 9.62 7.97
C ILE A 426 20.68 8.21 8.34
N GLN A 427 21.29 7.70 9.40
CA GLN A 427 20.89 6.50 10.13
C GLN A 427 20.76 6.85 11.60
N ALA A 428 19.58 6.60 12.16
CA ALA A 428 19.30 6.87 13.57
C ALA A 428 18.42 5.78 14.17
N GLU A 429 18.35 5.74 15.48
CA GLU A 429 17.54 4.78 16.23
C GLU A 429 16.58 5.50 17.17
N VAL A 430 15.31 5.09 17.17
CA VAL A 430 14.34 5.41 18.21
C VAL A 430 14.48 4.34 19.30
N PRO A 431 14.99 4.65 20.48
CA PRO A 431 15.33 3.63 21.48
C PRO A 431 14.12 2.85 21.96
N GLU A 432 13.02 3.54 22.18
CA GLU A 432 11.74 2.95 22.60
C GLU A 432 10.57 3.79 22.08
N LEU A 433 9.62 3.13 21.45
CA LEU A 433 8.35 3.72 21.01
C LEU A 433 7.22 3.20 21.89
N GLY A 434 6.69 4.05 22.76
CA GLY A 434 5.47 3.74 23.52
C GLY A 434 4.26 3.79 22.60
N GLU A 435 3.64 4.93 22.45
CA GLU A 435 2.46 5.13 21.60
C GLU A 435 2.81 5.87 20.30
N PHE A 436 3.47 7.02 20.42
CA PHE A 436 3.78 7.92 19.31
C PHE A 436 5.09 8.68 19.59
N CYS A 437 5.84 8.93 18.52
CA CYS A 437 7.05 9.73 18.54
C CYS A 437 7.12 10.57 17.26
N MET A 438 7.61 11.80 17.38
CA MET A 438 7.85 12.69 16.25
C MET A 438 9.27 13.24 16.33
N ILE A 439 9.98 13.25 15.20
CA ILE A 439 11.37 13.69 15.09
C ILE A 439 11.47 14.75 14.01
N ALA A 440 12.13 15.86 14.30
CA ALA A 440 12.55 16.82 13.28
C ALA A 440 13.94 16.46 12.78
N ALA A 441 14.12 16.47 11.46
CA ALA A 441 15.41 16.30 10.80
C ALA A 441 15.71 17.57 9.98
N GLU A 442 16.56 18.44 10.50
CA GLU A 442 16.93 19.71 9.89
C GLU A 442 18.10 19.52 8.92
N TYR A 443 18.04 20.21 7.78
CA TYR A 443 19.07 20.10 6.74
C TYR A 443 19.55 21.49 6.28
N SER A 444 20.82 21.55 5.82
CA SER A 444 21.42 22.75 5.25
C SER A 444 20.75 23.18 3.94
N ALA A 445 20.85 24.46 3.62
CA ALA A 445 20.59 24.91 2.26
C ALA A 445 21.63 24.29 1.30
N GLU A 446 21.27 24.10 0.02
CA GLU A 446 22.19 23.63 -1.02
C GLU A 446 23.54 24.32 -0.88
N ARG A 447 24.61 23.53 -0.75
CA ARG A 447 25.98 24.06 -0.87
C ARG A 447 26.15 24.52 -2.33
N GLN A 448 25.96 25.79 -2.59
CA GLN A 448 26.46 26.36 -3.85
C GLN A 448 27.96 25.97 -3.93
N ASN A 449 28.30 25.18 -4.93
CA ASN A 449 29.68 24.82 -5.23
C ASN A 449 30.47 26.12 -5.36
N ARG A 450 31.09 26.58 -4.27
CA ARG A 450 32.12 27.62 -4.28
C ARG A 450 33.43 27.01 -4.77
N PHE A 451 33.45 26.45 -5.95
CA PHE A 451 34.63 26.24 -6.76
C PHE A 451 34.46 27.07 -8.04
N GLY A 452 34.47 28.37 -7.83
CA GLY A 452 34.73 29.34 -8.88
C GLY A 452 36.24 29.61 -8.88
N THR A 453 36.85 29.15 -9.92
CA THR A 453 38.08 29.73 -10.56
C THR A 453 39.10 30.41 -9.67
N ALA A 454 40.25 29.74 -9.50
CA ALA A 454 41.53 30.38 -9.46
C ALA A 454 42.39 29.90 -10.64
#